data_e7462c76810687380d69325e8edf2e35
#
_entry.id   e7462c76810687380d69325e8edf2e35
#
_cell.length_a   1.000
_cell.length_b   1.000
_cell.length_c   1.000
_cell.angle_alpha   90.00
_cell.angle_beta   90.00
_cell.angle_gamma   90.00
#
_symmetry.space_group_name_H-M   'P 1'
#
loop_
_entity.id
_entity.type
_entity.pdbx_description
1 polymer ?
#
loop_
_entity_poly.entity_id
_entity_poly.type
_entity_poly.pdbx_seq_one_letter_code
_entity_poly.pdbx_strand_id
1 'polypeptide(L)'
;MFDHDFHFGFEYLSEEETLEGPLRLTALGVETEWYPDKVTKHNERPIYTYTFLYTIQGRGIVEDEKGIKHVCGKNHAALIFEPSKTKRYPEPGTKEKWRYCWIMFIVTKQTKKYCNQILEKAGIVFYMPPNSMAITSMVDLIIKRRLSLLDSRYLMFAGAYDFLCKLSHEILTERYKFSPMVLEAMKIIEGRFERIDGILEVAEELHVSQNYLTRVFKQECGMTPVKYLLKVRLNYAMELLTSSNETIKEIAKECGFSSESYFVKVFQKKMSISPSDFRRKRKN
;
A
#
# COMPACT_ATOMS: atom_id res chain seq x y z
N MET A 1 -14.72 -9.15 6.81
CA MET A 1 -14.85 -7.67 6.72
C MET A 1 -16.13 -7.27 6.00
N PHE A 2 -16.43 -7.84 4.84
CA PHE A 2 -17.68 -7.62 4.14
C PHE A 2 -18.37 -8.98 3.94
N ASP A 3 -19.57 -9.17 4.55
CA ASP A 3 -20.28 -10.46 4.49
C ASP A 3 -21.19 -10.58 3.27
N HIS A 4 -21.60 -9.44 2.69
CA HIS A 4 -22.49 -9.37 1.55
C HIS A 4 -21.97 -8.42 0.48
N ASP A 5 -22.41 -8.63 -0.75
CA ASP A 5 -22.13 -7.71 -1.85
C ASP A 5 -22.85 -6.38 -1.60
N PHE A 6 -22.20 -5.31 -2.00
CA PHE A 6 -22.68 -3.96 -1.83
C PHE A 6 -22.29 -3.11 -3.03
N HIS A 7 -23.25 -2.41 -3.57
CA HIS A 7 -23.05 -1.56 -4.74
C HIS A 7 -23.73 -0.23 -4.51
N PHE A 8 -23.03 0.85 -4.77
CA PHE A 8 -23.55 2.19 -4.69
C PHE A 8 -23.04 3.02 -5.88
N GLY A 9 -23.96 3.45 -6.73
CA GLY A 9 -23.69 4.38 -7.82
C GLY A 9 -24.25 5.77 -7.48
N PHE A 10 -23.57 6.81 -7.93
CA PHE A 10 -24.10 8.16 -7.93
C PHE A 10 -24.83 8.39 -9.24
N GLU A 11 -26.10 8.83 -9.19
CA GLU A 11 -26.80 9.27 -10.39
C GLU A 11 -26.03 10.42 -11.02
N TYR A 12 -25.83 10.33 -12.33
CA TYR A 12 -25.21 11.41 -13.10
C TYR A 12 -26.17 12.61 -13.08
N LEU A 13 -25.79 13.64 -12.37
CA LEU A 13 -26.32 14.96 -12.65
C LEU A 13 -25.80 15.36 -14.05
N SER A 14 -26.68 15.98 -14.85
CA SER A 14 -26.50 16.28 -16.27
C SER A 14 -25.09 16.68 -16.71
N GLU A 15 -24.74 16.46 -17.99
CA GLU A 15 -23.44 16.76 -18.62
C GLU A 15 -22.95 18.21 -18.41
N GLU A 16 -23.80 19.13 -17.98
CA GLU A 16 -23.51 20.54 -17.75
C GLU A 16 -22.90 20.88 -16.38
N GLU A 17 -22.88 19.93 -15.42
CA GLU A 17 -22.16 20.18 -14.17
C GLU A 17 -20.66 20.03 -14.42
N THR A 18 -19.99 21.18 -14.55
CA THR A 18 -18.54 21.29 -14.54
C THR A 18 -17.96 20.48 -13.38
N LEU A 19 -16.89 19.74 -13.66
CA LEU A 19 -16.17 18.93 -12.67
C LEU A 19 -15.63 19.89 -11.60
N GLU A 20 -16.40 20.15 -10.55
CA GLU A 20 -15.94 20.91 -9.40
C GLU A 20 -14.97 20.04 -8.59
N GLY A 21 -13.68 20.31 -8.75
CA GLY A 21 -12.63 19.61 -8.02
C GLY A 21 -11.78 18.66 -8.87
N PRO A 22 -10.72 18.08 -8.26
CA PRO A 22 -9.71 17.30 -8.99
C PRO A 22 -10.19 15.91 -9.41
N LEU A 23 -11.26 15.40 -8.80
CA LEU A 23 -11.81 14.07 -9.01
C LEU A 23 -13.29 14.04 -8.61
N ARG A 24 -14.10 13.26 -9.32
CA ARG A 24 -15.49 12.96 -8.97
C ARG A 24 -15.69 11.45 -8.82
N LEU A 25 -16.10 11.01 -7.63
CA LEU A 25 -16.51 9.63 -7.38
C LEU A 25 -17.82 9.33 -8.12
N THR A 26 -17.87 8.22 -8.85
CA THR A 26 -19.08 7.82 -9.61
C THR A 26 -19.75 6.59 -9.02
N ALA A 27 -18.99 5.67 -8.49
CA ALA A 27 -19.53 4.48 -7.85
C ALA A 27 -18.47 3.80 -6.96
N LEU A 28 -18.91 2.99 -6.03
CA LEU A 28 -18.06 2.12 -5.21
C LEU A 28 -18.86 0.90 -4.72
N GLY A 29 -18.16 -0.17 -4.36
CA GLY A 29 -18.84 -1.35 -3.86
C GLY A 29 -17.94 -2.51 -3.51
N VAL A 30 -18.60 -3.61 -3.17
CA VAL A 30 -18.00 -4.94 -2.96
C VAL A 30 -18.80 -5.92 -3.81
N GLU A 31 -18.12 -6.69 -4.63
CA GLU A 31 -18.71 -7.66 -5.54
C GLU A 31 -18.10 -9.04 -5.39
N THR A 32 -18.93 -10.07 -5.64
CA THR A 32 -18.51 -11.47 -5.70
C THR A 32 -18.90 -12.05 -7.04
N GLU A 33 -17.94 -12.44 -7.84
CA GLU A 33 -18.16 -13.03 -9.16
C GLU A 33 -17.94 -14.54 -9.15
N TRP A 34 -18.88 -15.29 -9.77
CA TRP A 34 -18.91 -16.74 -9.79
C TRP A 34 -18.64 -17.37 -11.15
N TYR A 35 -18.96 -16.66 -12.24
CA TYR A 35 -18.99 -17.23 -13.58
C TYR A 35 -18.05 -16.49 -14.52
N PRO A 36 -17.24 -17.26 -15.29
CA PRO A 36 -16.34 -16.67 -16.30
C PRO A 36 -17.07 -15.97 -17.46
N ASP A 37 -18.40 -16.22 -17.61
CA ASP A 37 -19.17 -15.70 -18.73
C ASP A 37 -19.71 -14.26 -18.53
N LYS A 38 -19.64 -13.72 -17.32
CA LYS A 38 -19.94 -12.31 -17.08
C LYS A 38 -18.71 -11.45 -17.41
N VAL A 39 -18.42 -11.32 -18.68
CA VAL A 39 -17.53 -10.27 -19.15
C VAL A 39 -18.26 -8.94 -18.94
N THR A 40 -17.82 -8.18 -17.96
CA THR A 40 -18.36 -6.83 -17.75
C THR A 40 -17.86 -5.96 -18.90
N LYS A 41 -18.70 -5.80 -19.94
CA LYS A 41 -18.48 -4.81 -20.99
C LYS A 41 -18.87 -3.46 -20.41
N HIS A 42 -17.91 -2.58 -20.26
CA HIS A 42 -18.24 -1.20 -19.92
C HIS A 42 -18.77 -0.50 -21.16
N ASN A 43 -20.00 0.04 -21.06
CA ASN A 43 -20.59 0.87 -22.10
C ASN A 43 -19.69 2.09 -22.35
N GLU A 44 -19.62 2.52 -23.60
CA GLU A 44 -18.89 3.70 -24.04
C GLU A 44 -19.25 4.91 -23.17
N ARG A 45 -18.33 5.33 -22.31
CA ARG A 45 -18.47 6.53 -21.51
C ARG A 45 -17.50 7.59 -22.05
N PRO A 46 -17.98 8.79 -22.40
CA PRO A 46 -17.16 9.80 -23.09
C PRO A 46 -16.14 10.51 -22.20
N ILE A 47 -16.07 10.16 -20.89
CA ILE A 47 -15.30 10.90 -19.91
C ILE A 47 -14.19 9.99 -19.34
N TYR A 48 -13.03 10.56 -19.02
CA TYR A 48 -11.89 9.84 -18.45
C TYR A 48 -12.23 9.23 -17.08
N THR A 49 -12.76 8.00 -17.10
CA THR A 49 -13.15 7.24 -15.91
C THR A 49 -12.07 6.20 -15.60
N TYR A 50 -11.78 6.01 -14.33
CA TYR A 50 -10.91 4.95 -13.84
C TYR A 50 -11.68 4.09 -12.86
N THR A 51 -11.48 2.78 -12.97
CA THR A 51 -11.93 1.80 -11.99
C THR A 51 -10.71 1.23 -11.28
N PHE A 52 -10.66 1.42 -9.97
CA PHE A 52 -9.70 0.71 -9.12
C PHE A 52 -10.44 -0.43 -8.44
N LEU A 53 -9.89 -1.63 -8.50
CA LEU A 53 -10.40 -2.80 -7.78
C LEU A 53 -9.28 -3.43 -6.94
N TYR A 54 -9.66 -4.04 -5.82
CA TYR A 54 -8.75 -4.73 -4.92
C TYR A 54 -9.34 -6.08 -4.51
N THR A 55 -8.60 -7.16 -4.80
CA THR A 55 -9.04 -8.54 -4.52
C THR A 55 -8.93 -8.87 -3.04
N ILE A 56 -10.06 -9.21 -2.43
CA ILE A 56 -10.18 -9.63 -1.03
C ILE A 56 -10.00 -11.14 -0.93
N GLN A 57 -10.57 -11.89 -1.88
CA GLN A 57 -10.59 -13.34 -1.87
C GLN A 57 -10.64 -13.89 -3.30
N GLY A 58 -10.09 -15.09 -3.52
CA GLY A 58 -10.07 -15.75 -4.81
C GLY A 58 -9.12 -15.09 -5.81
N ARG A 59 -9.36 -15.31 -7.09
CA ARG A 59 -8.57 -14.79 -8.20
C ARG A 59 -9.45 -14.42 -9.38
N GLY A 60 -9.16 -13.26 -10.00
CA GLY A 60 -9.73 -12.86 -11.26
C GLY A 60 -8.65 -12.63 -12.32
N ILE A 61 -9.11 -12.52 -13.55
CA ILE A 61 -8.30 -12.13 -14.70
C ILE A 61 -8.72 -10.73 -15.16
N VAL A 62 -7.74 -9.88 -15.36
CA VAL A 62 -7.87 -8.60 -16.06
C VAL A 62 -7.17 -8.76 -17.39
N GLU A 63 -7.93 -8.81 -18.49
CA GLU A 63 -7.43 -8.94 -19.85
C GLU A 63 -7.37 -7.55 -20.49
N ASP A 64 -6.17 -7.10 -20.82
CA ASP A 64 -5.97 -5.76 -21.39
C ASP A 64 -6.39 -5.68 -22.88
N GLU A 65 -6.29 -4.48 -23.46
CA GLU A 65 -6.68 -4.22 -24.86
C GLU A 65 -5.87 -5.04 -25.88
N LYS A 66 -4.69 -5.51 -25.48
CA LYS A 66 -3.80 -6.36 -26.31
C LYS A 66 -4.11 -7.85 -26.14
N GLY A 67 -5.08 -8.21 -25.30
CA GLY A 67 -5.43 -9.59 -24.96
C GLY A 67 -4.47 -10.23 -23.95
N ILE A 68 -3.58 -9.46 -23.31
CA ILE A 68 -2.69 -9.97 -22.28
C ILE A 68 -3.49 -10.15 -20.97
N LYS A 69 -3.39 -11.35 -20.40
CA LYS A 69 -4.12 -11.73 -19.19
C LYS A 69 -3.25 -11.52 -17.96
N HIS A 70 -3.72 -10.68 -17.06
CA HIS A 70 -3.08 -10.37 -15.78
C HIS A 70 -3.88 -11.03 -14.64
N VAL A 71 -3.24 -11.86 -13.83
CA VAL A 71 -3.89 -12.51 -12.68
C VAL A 71 -3.99 -11.52 -11.53
N CYS A 72 -5.22 -11.23 -11.10
CA CYS A 72 -5.53 -10.36 -9.97
C CYS A 72 -5.94 -11.23 -8.76
N GLY A 73 -4.96 -11.77 -8.04
CA GLY A 73 -5.17 -12.62 -6.87
C GLY A 73 -5.37 -11.83 -5.58
N LYS A 74 -5.50 -12.55 -4.46
CA LYS A 74 -5.63 -11.91 -3.14
C LYS A 74 -4.52 -10.88 -2.89
N ASN A 75 -4.89 -9.73 -2.34
CA ASN A 75 -4.01 -8.57 -2.11
C ASN A 75 -3.43 -7.96 -3.40
N HIS A 76 -4.00 -8.25 -4.57
CA HIS A 76 -3.70 -7.53 -5.79
C HIS A 76 -4.79 -6.53 -6.11
N ALA A 77 -4.36 -5.41 -6.64
CA ALA A 77 -5.21 -4.36 -7.15
C ALA A 77 -5.10 -4.28 -8.68
N ALA A 78 -6.12 -3.74 -9.32
CA ALA A 78 -6.04 -3.32 -10.71
C ALA A 78 -6.53 -1.88 -10.85
N LEU A 79 -5.84 -1.10 -11.68
CA LEU A 79 -6.28 0.23 -12.10
C LEU A 79 -6.62 0.17 -13.60
N ILE A 80 -7.88 0.35 -13.92
CA ILE A 80 -8.43 0.17 -15.29
C ILE A 80 -8.92 1.53 -15.78
N PHE A 81 -8.44 1.94 -16.94
CA PHE A 81 -8.92 3.12 -17.63
C PHE A 81 -10.17 2.78 -18.45
N GLU A 82 -11.19 3.62 -18.35
CA GLU A 82 -12.43 3.53 -19.14
C GLU A 82 -12.55 4.78 -20.04
N PRO A 83 -12.93 4.67 -21.32
CA PRO A 83 -13.37 3.47 -22.03
C PRO A 83 -12.18 2.70 -22.60
N SER A 84 -11.90 1.54 -22.03
CA SER A 84 -10.94 0.60 -22.60
C SER A 84 -11.65 -0.69 -23.02
N LYS A 85 -11.03 -1.47 -23.91
CA LYS A 85 -11.50 -2.82 -24.24
C LYS A 85 -11.09 -3.87 -23.19
N THR A 86 -10.65 -3.44 -22.02
CA THR A 86 -10.27 -4.30 -20.92
C THR A 86 -11.45 -5.13 -20.45
N LYS A 87 -11.22 -6.43 -20.25
CA LYS A 87 -12.22 -7.35 -19.72
C LYS A 87 -11.78 -7.80 -18.35
N ARG A 88 -12.75 -8.09 -17.47
CA ARG A 88 -12.50 -8.70 -16.17
C ARG A 88 -13.47 -9.85 -15.93
N TYR A 89 -12.95 -10.95 -15.38
CA TYR A 89 -13.71 -12.17 -15.10
C TYR A 89 -13.00 -13.03 -14.09
N PRO A 90 -13.71 -13.93 -13.35
CA PRO A 90 -13.09 -14.89 -12.47
C PRO A 90 -12.12 -15.80 -13.21
N GLU A 91 -11.02 -16.19 -12.56
CA GLU A 91 -10.06 -17.11 -13.18
C GLU A 91 -10.72 -18.44 -13.51
N PRO A 92 -10.73 -18.92 -14.78
CA PRO A 92 -11.35 -20.18 -15.16
C PRO A 92 -10.73 -21.36 -14.41
N GLY A 93 -11.60 -22.33 -14.00
CA GLY A 93 -11.16 -23.56 -13.32
C GLY A 93 -10.91 -23.40 -11.81
N THR A 94 -11.04 -22.21 -11.24
CA THR A 94 -10.97 -22.02 -9.79
C THR A 94 -12.32 -22.38 -9.14
N LYS A 95 -12.25 -23.05 -7.97
CA LYS A 95 -13.45 -23.30 -7.13
C LYS A 95 -13.75 -22.15 -6.17
N GLU A 96 -12.81 -21.23 -6.01
CA GLU A 96 -12.93 -20.08 -5.13
C GLU A 96 -13.55 -18.91 -5.89
N LYS A 97 -14.55 -18.29 -5.26
CA LYS A 97 -15.20 -17.10 -5.79
C LYS A 97 -14.21 -15.94 -5.81
N TRP A 98 -14.22 -15.16 -6.88
CA TRP A 98 -13.46 -13.91 -6.92
C TRP A 98 -14.27 -12.81 -6.24
N ARG A 99 -13.77 -12.32 -5.12
CA ARG A 99 -14.37 -11.24 -4.34
C ARG A 99 -13.43 -10.06 -4.24
N TYR A 100 -13.93 -8.89 -4.60
CA TYR A 100 -13.14 -7.65 -4.60
C TYR A 100 -13.98 -6.46 -4.14
N CYS A 101 -13.33 -5.44 -3.59
CA CYS A 101 -13.89 -4.12 -3.43
C CYS A 101 -13.37 -3.21 -4.54
N TRP A 102 -14.16 -2.21 -4.90
CA TRP A 102 -13.85 -1.35 -6.01
C TRP A 102 -14.37 0.07 -5.81
N ILE A 103 -13.72 1.01 -6.50
CA ILE A 103 -14.09 2.42 -6.56
C ILE A 103 -13.93 2.91 -8.00
N MET A 104 -14.91 3.63 -8.51
CA MET A 104 -14.92 4.22 -9.84
C MET A 104 -14.96 5.74 -9.73
N PHE A 105 -14.13 6.43 -10.49
CA PHE A 105 -14.02 7.87 -10.43
C PHE A 105 -13.66 8.50 -11.79
N ILE A 106 -14.16 9.70 -12.02
CA ILE A 106 -13.80 10.56 -13.14
C ILE A 106 -12.71 11.51 -12.67
N VAL A 107 -11.73 11.75 -13.53
CA VAL A 107 -10.56 12.59 -13.23
C VAL A 107 -10.47 13.80 -14.16
N THR A 108 -9.92 14.89 -13.65
CA THR A 108 -9.50 16.03 -14.46
C THR A 108 -8.24 15.70 -15.28
N LYS A 109 -7.86 16.55 -16.21
CA LYS A 109 -6.61 16.42 -16.97
C LYS A 109 -5.36 16.33 -16.06
N GLN A 110 -5.35 17.08 -14.94
CA GLN A 110 -4.25 17.05 -13.99
C GLN A 110 -4.19 15.74 -13.22
N THR A 111 -5.32 15.27 -12.72
CA THR A 111 -5.41 14.04 -11.93
C THR A 111 -5.18 12.79 -12.78
N LYS A 112 -5.56 12.83 -14.07
CA LYS A 112 -5.26 11.79 -15.06
C LYS A 112 -3.76 11.49 -15.12
N LYS A 113 -2.91 12.50 -14.96
CA LYS A 113 -1.46 12.32 -14.96
C LYS A 113 -1.01 11.37 -13.84
N TYR A 114 -1.59 11.45 -12.66
CA TYR A 114 -1.26 10.54 -11.56
C TYR A 114 -1.68 9.10 -11.87
N CYS A 115 -2.87 8.89 -12.40
CA CYS A 115 -3.33 7.56 -12.82
C CYS A 115 -2.42 6.95 -13.90
N ASN A 116 -2.01 7.74 -14.89
CA ASN A 116 -1.10 7.30 -15.93
C ASN A 116 0.29 6.94 -15.36
N GLN A 117 0.84 7.74 -14.45
CA GLN A 117 2.11 7.44 -13.78
C GLN A 117 2.03 6.15 -12.95
N ILE A 118 0.88 5.88 -12.30
CA ILE A 118 0.65 4.61 -11.60
C ILE A 118 0.69 3.45 -12.60
N LEU A 119 -0.05 3.54 -13.71
CA LEU A 119 -0.08 2.52 -14.75
C LEU A 119 1.29 2.27 -15.40
N GLU A 120 2.04 3.33 -15.68
CA GLU A 120 3.41 3.24 -16.21
C GLU A 120 4.37 2.54 -15.25
N LYS A 121 4.25 2.81 -13.94
CA LYS A 121 5.18 2.30 -12.94
C LYS A 121 4.82 0.92 -12.43
N ALA A 122 3.55 0.64 -12.18
CA ALA A 122 3.06 -0.57 -11.54
C ALA A 122 2.38 -1.55 -12.51
N GLY A 123 2.01 -1.10 -13.71
CA GLY A 123 1.20 -1.87 -14.65
C GLY A 123 -0.29 -1.82 -14.30
N ILE A 124 -1.09 -2.61 -15.04
CA ILE A 124 -2.54 -2.67 -14.85
C ILE A 124 -2.89 -3.39 -13.54
N VAL A 125 -2.18 -4.48 -13.21
CA VAL A 125 -2.38 -5.28 -12.00
C VAL A 125 -1.11 -5.25 -11.18
N PHE A 126 -1.23 -4.94 -9.89
CA PHE A 126 -0.10 -4.82 -8.96
C PHE A 126 -0.49 -5.26 -7.55
N TYR A 127 0.50 -5.68 -6.79
CA TYR A 127 0.32 -6.07 -5.39
C TYR A 127 0.14 -4.84 -4.50
N MET A 128 -0.80 -4.91 -3.55
CA MET A 128 -0.96 -3.93 -2.48
C MET A 128 -1.24 -4.64 -1.15
N PRO A 129 -0.47 -4.38 -0.09
CA PRO A 129 -0.72 -5.00 1.19
C PRO A 129 -2.05 -4.52 1.79
N PRO A 130 -2.76 -5.38 2.56
CA PRO A 130 -4.08 -5.04 3.12
C PRO A 130 -4.07 -3.87 4.11
N ASN A 131 -2.90 -3.56 4.68
CA ASN A 131 -2.68 -2.43 5.60
C ASN A 131 -2.15 -1.16 4.88
N SER A 132 -2.16 -1.14 3.55
CA SER A 132 -1.82 0.05 2.78
C SER A 132 -2.74 1.23 3.13
N MET A 133 -2.20 2.44 3.13
CA MET A 133 -3.00 3.64 3.41
C MET A 133 -4.11 3.84 2.38
N ALA A 134 -3.84 3.53 1.11
CA ALA A 134 -4.82 3.62 0.05
C ALA A 134 -5.96 2.61 0.25
N ILE A 135 -5.62 1.32 0.49
CA ILE A 135 -6.63 0.28 0.72
C ILE A 135 -7.46 0.59 1.97
N THR A 136 -6.81 1.00 3.06
CA THR A 136 -7.50 1.38 4.30
C THR A 136 -8.46 2.56 4.07
N SER A 137 -8.02 3.59 3.34
CA SER A 137 -8.84 4.76 3.00
C SER A 137 -10.05 4.38 2.14
N MET A 138 -9.86 3.54 1.12
CA MET A 138 -10.95 3.05 0.27
C MET A 138 -11.97 2.21 1.06
N VAL A 139 -11.50 1.31 1.90
CA VAL A 139 -12.35 0.46 2.74
C VAL A 139 -13.16 1.30 3.73
N ASP A 140 -12.53 2.30 4.38
CA ASP A 140 -13.21 3.24 5.28
C ASP A 140 -14.31 4.02 4.54
N LEU A 141 -14.03 4.49 3.33
CA LEU A 141 -15.01 5.19 2.49
C LEU A 141 -16.22 4.31 2.16
N ILE A 142 -15.99 3.04 1.77
CA ILE A 142 -17.03 2.05 1.49
C ILE A 142 -17.87 1.78 2.75
N ILE A 143 -17.23 1.57 3.90
CA ILE A 143 -17.93 1.29 5.17
C ILE A 143 -18.79 2.48 5.58
N LYS A 144 -18.24 3.69 5.58
CA LYS A 144 -18.95 4.91 5.95
C LYS A 144 -20.16 5.15 5.04
N ARG A 145 -20.01 4.90 3.75
CA ARG A 145 -21.15 4.99 2.82
C ARG A 145 -22.20 3.93 3.07
N ARG A 146 -21.80 2.68 3.28
CA ARG A 146 -22.72 1.56 3.59
C ARG A 146 -23.55 1.85 4.86
N LEU A 147 -22.93 2.47 5.85
CA LEU A 147 -23.59 2.82 7.13
C LEU A 147 -24.35 4.15 7.09
N SER A 148 -24.47 4.79 5.91
CA SER A 148 -25.06 6.11 5.74
C SER A 148 -24.44 7.20 6.65
N LEU A 149 -23.16 7.03 7.01
CA LEU A 149 -22.38 8.00 7.79
C LEU A 149 -21.81 9.13 6.92
N LEU A 150 -21.86 8.97 5.60
CA LEU A 150 -21.39 9.95 4.61
C LEU A 150 -22.47 10.14 3.54
N ASP A 151 -23.39 11.06 3.79
CA ASP A 151 -24.44 11.43 2.83
C ASP A 151 -24.06 12.65 1.96
N SER A 152 -23.03 13.40 2.39
CA SER A 152 -22.54 14.53 1.62
C SER A 152 -21.68 14.09 0.45
N ARG A 153 -22.08 14.46 -0.79
CA ARG A 153 -21.28 14.24 -2.00
C ARG A 153 -19.88 14.85 -1.91
N TYR A 154 -19.73 15.99 -1.25
CA TYR A 154 -18.42 16.65 -1.07
C TYR A 154 -17.46 15.82 -0.21
N LEU A 155 -17.95 15.22 0.88
CA LEU A 155 -17.16 14.35 1.73
C LEU A 155 -16.77 13.03 1.01
N MET A 156 -17.67 12.51 0.16
CA MET A 156 -17.38 11.35 -0.67
C MET A 156 -16.30 11.67 -1.72
N PHE A 157 -16.35 12.83 -2.36
CA PHE A 157 -15.33 13.28 -3.31
C PHE A 157 -13.99 13.54 -2.62
N ALA A 158 -14.00 14.16 -1.44
CA ALA A 158 -12.79 14.36 -0.63
C ALA A 158 -12.14 13.03 -0.25
N GLY A 159 -12.94 12.04 0.17
CA GLY A 159 -12.45 10.68 0.49
C GLY A 159 -11.88 9.95 -0.72
N ALA A 160 -12.51 10.07 -1.89
CA ALA A 160 -12.00 9.48 -3.13
C ALA A 160 -10.70 10.15 -3.60
N TYR A 161 -10.57 11.46 -3.40
CA TYR A 161 -9.33 12.18 -3.71
C TYR A 161 -8.20 11.83 -2.72
N ASP A 162 -8.51 11.73 -1.43
CA ASP A 162 -7.59 11.24 -0.41
C ASP A 162 -7.07 9.83 -0.75
N PHE A 163 -7.98 8.93 -1.17
CA PHE A 163 -7.61 7.60 -1.67
C PHE A 163 -6.61 7.69 -2.83
N LEU A 164 -6.91 8.51 -3.86
CA LEU A 164 -6.03 8.64 -5.03
C LEU A 164 -4.66 9.25 -4.67
N CYS A 165 -4.63 10.22 -3.76
CA CYS A 165 -3.38 10.79 -3.25
C CYS A 165 -2.54 9.74 -2.53
N LYS A 166 -3.15 8.92 -1.66
CA LYS A 166 -2.48 7.83 -0.95
C LYS A 166 -1.98 6.75 -1.91
N LEU A 167 -2.82 6.35 -2.88
CA LEU A 167 -2.43 5.40 -3.93
C LEU A 167 -1.23 5.91 -4.73
N SER A 168 -1.28 7.18 -5.16
CA SER A 168 -0.18 7.80 -5.88
C SER A 168 1.09 7.87 -5.03
N HIS A 169 0.96 8.28 -3.77
CA HIS A 169 2.08 8.31 -2.84
C HIS A 169 2.72 6.93 -2.69
N GLU A 170 1.92 5.91 -2.43
CA GLU A 170 2.41 4.56 -2.21
C GLU A 170 3.09 3.96 -3.44
N ILE A 171 2.50 4.13 -4.62
CA ILE A 171 3.05 3.59 -5.87
C ILE A 171 4.23 4.43 -6.37
N LEU A 172 4.14 5.75 -6.34
CA LEU A 172 5.14 6.62 -6.97
C LEU A 172 6.36 6.88 -6.08
N THR A 173 6.23 6.80 -4.75
CA THR A 173 7.33 7.00 -3.79
C THR A 173 8.01 5.69 -3.39
N GLU A 174 8.31 4.80 -4.33
CA GLU A 174 9.19 3.62 -4.16
C GLU A 174 8.85 2.62 -3.01
N ARG A 175 7.80 2.86 -2.20
CA ARG A 175 7.43 1.95 -1.10
C ARG A 175 7.01 0.54 -1.55
N TYR A 176 6.60 0.37 -2.80
CA TYR A 176 6.08 -0.90 -3.34
C TYR A 176 7.05 -1.64 -4.28
N LYS A 177 8.34 -1.34 -4.20
CA LYS A 177 9.37 -2.14 -4.90
C LYS A 177 9.64 -3.49 -4.24
N PHE A 178 8.97 -3.78 -3.11
CA PHE A 178 9.34 -4.91 -2.27
C PHE A 178 8.34 -6.04 -2.40
N SER A 179 8.84 -7.26 -2.54
CA SER A 179 8.03 -8.48 -2.49
C SER A 179 7.30 -8.61 -1.14
N PRO A 180 6.18 -9.38 -1.08
CA PRO A 180 5.47 -9.62 0.17
C PRO A 180 6.37 -10.14 1.30
N MET A 181 7.33 -10.99 0.98
CA MET A 181 8.31 -11.50 1.94
C MET A 181 9.19 -10.38 2.51
N VAL A 182 9.67 -9.47 1.67
CA VAL A 182 10.52 -8.34 2.11
C VAL A 182 9.70 -7.34 2.93
N LEU A 183 8.47 -7.08 2.54
CA LEU A 183 7.55 -6.21 3.32
C LEU A 183 7.26 -6.81 4.70
N GLU A 184 7.00 -8.12 4.79
CA GLU A 184 6.76 -8.76 6.07
C GLU A 184 8.04 -8.81 6.92
N ALA A 185 9.21 -9.03 6.30
CA ALA A 185 10.49 -8.90 7.00
C ALA A 185 10.69 -7.50 7.60
N MET A 186 10.38 -6.44 6.84
CA MET A 186 10.46 -5.06 7.33
C MET A 186 9.50 -4.85 8.51
N LYS A 187 8.26 -5.30 8.41
CA LYS A 187 7.25 -5.19 9.47
C LYS A 187 7.67 -5.92 10.75
N ILE A 188 8.20 -7.14 10.63
CA ILE A 188 8.74 -7.89 11.77
C ILE A 188 9.89 -7.12 12.42
N ILE A 189 10.82 -6.60 11.62
CA ILE A 189 11.97 -5.83 12.11
C ILE A 189 11.50 -4.54 12.79
N GLU A 190 10.62 -3.76 12.16
CA GLU A 190 10.12 -2.49 12.74
C GLU A 190 9.27 -2.70 14.00
N GLY A 191 8.52 -3.80 14.07
CA GLY A 191 7.66 -4.10 15.21
C GLY A 191 8.37 -4.66 16.44
N ARG A 192 9.61 -5.17 16.31
CA ARG A 192 10.31 -5.88 17.40
C ARG A 192 11.81 -5.67 17.40
N PHE A 193 12.31 -4.61 16.77
CA PHE A 193 13.75 -4.35 16.57
C PHE A 193 14.56 -4.44 17.87
N GLU A 194 13.96 -4.09 19.01
CA GLU A 194 14.61 -4.12 20.33
C GLU A 194 14.92 -5.54 20.82
N ARG A 195 14.14 -6.54 20.38
CA ARG A 195 14.22 -7.94 20.84
C ARG A 195 14.86 -8.89 19.84
N ILE A 196 15.06 -8.48 18.60
CA ILE A 196 15.65 -9.33 17.56
C ILE A 196 17.14 -9.53 17.83
N ASP A 197 17.56 -10.75 18.17
CA ASP A 197 18.97 -11.07 18.36
C ASP A 197 19.71 -11.23 17.02
N GLY A 198 19.02 -11.70 15.99
CA GLY A 198 19.60 -11.86 14.66
C GLY A 198 18.56 -12.04 13.55
N ILE A 199 19.00 -11.89 12.30
CA ILE A 199 18.12 -12.02 11.13
C ILE A 199 17.68 -13.48 10.88
N LEU A 200 18.29 -14.44 11.54
CA LEU A 200 17.87 -15.83 11.48
C LEU A 200 16.43 -16.00 11.98
N GLU A 201 16.07 -15.36 13.11
CA GLU A 201 14.70 -15.39 13.67
C GLU A 201 13.67 -14.87 12.66
N VAL A 202 14.00 -13.76 11.97
CA VAL A 202 13.12 -13.18 10.95
C VAL A 202 12.96 -14.14 9.76
N ALA A 203 14.02 -14.83 9.36
CA ALA A 203 13.98 -15.79 8.27
C ALA A 203 13.18 -17.04 8.64
N GLU A 204 13.32 -17.54 9.87
CA GLU A 204 12.55 -18.68 10.39
C GLU A 204 11.05 -18.39 10.45
N GLU A 205 10.66 -17.20 10.92
CA GLU A 205 9.27 -16.77 10.95
C GLU A 205 8.65 -16.65 9.55
N LEU A 206 9.45 -16.26 8.56
CA LEU A 206 9.05 -16.21 7.16
C LEU A 206 9.17 -17.56 6.42
N HIS A 207 9.56 -18.62 7.13
CA HIS A 207 9.77 -19.97 6.56
C HIS A 207 10.74 -19.99 5.36
N VAL A 208 11.81 -19.19 5.44
CA VAL A 208 12.85 -19.13 4.41
C VAL A 208 14.25 -19.25 5.03
N SER A 209 15.26 -19.58 4.22
CA SER A 209 16.64 -19.54 4.70
C SER A 209 17.12 -18.08 4.88
N GLN A 210 17.98 -17.85 5.88
CA GLN A 210 18.59 -16.53 6.12
C GLN A 210 19.35 -16.01 4.89
N ASN A 211 20.01 -16.88 4.15
CA ASN A 211 20.73 -16.52 2.93
C ASN A 211 19.78 -16.05 1.83
N TYR A 212 18.66 -16.74 1.65
CA TYR A 212 17.64 -16.36 0.69
C TYR A 212 17.03 -15.00 1.04
N LEU A 213 16.59 -14.82 2.31
CA LEU A 213 16.09 -13.54 2.79
C LEU A 213 17.10 -12.42 2.58
N THR A 214 18.36 -12.62 2.97
CA THR A 214 19.42 -11.61 2.83
C THR A 214 19.67 -11.22 1.38
N ARG A 215 19.66 -12.18 0.47
CA ARG A 215 19.85 -11.93 -0.96
C ARG A 215 18.71 -11.11 -1.55
N VAL A 216 17.45 -11.55 -1.33
CA VAL A 216 16.26 -10.88 -1.88
C VAL A 216 16.08 -9.50 -1.26
N PHE A 217 16.18 -9.40 0.07
CA PHE A 217 16.09 -8.12 0.77
C PHE A 217 17.15 -7.12 0.28
N LYS A 218 18.41 -7.58 0.06
CA LYS A 218 19.46 -6.70 -0.47
C LYS A 218 19.17 -6.28 -1.91
N GLN A 219 18.66 -7.20 -2.74
CA GLN A 219 18.31 -6.91 -4.13
C GLN A 219 17.20 -5.85 -4.23
N GLU A 220 16.17 -5.96 -3.39
CA GLU A 220 15.02 -5.08 -3.41
C GLU A 220 15.24 -3.77 -2.63
N CYS A 221 15.86 -3.84 -1.45
CA CYS A 221 16.04 -2.67 -0.56
C CYS A 221 17.39 -1.97 -0.70
N GLY A 222 18.31 -2.48 -1.54
CA GLY A 222 19.67 -1.95 -1.67
C GLY A 222 20.56 -2.16 -0.45
N MET A 223 20.05 -2.76 0.65
CA MET A 223 20.79 -3.04 1.88
C MET A 223 20.37 -4.39 2.48
N THR A 224 21.25 -5.00 3.28
CA THR A 224 20.92 -6.26 3.96
C THR A 224 19.92 -6.05 5.10
N PRO A 225 19.13 -7.08 5.51
CA PRO A 225 18.22 -7.00 6.66
C PRO A 225 18.93 -6.58 7.95
N VAL A 226 20.17 -7.03 8.17
CA VAL A 226 21.00 -6.60 9.31
C VAL A 226 21.24 -5.09 9.30
N LYS A 227 21.58 -4.53 8.13
CA LYS A 227 21.75 -3.07 8.01
C LYS A 227 20.45 -2.32 8.19
N TYR A 228 19.33 -2.92 7.78
CA TYR A 228 18.01 -2.35 7.97
C TYR A 228 17.62 -2.32 9.47
N LEU A 229 17.78 -3.44 10.17
CA LEU A 229 17.58 -3.52 11.63
C LEU A 229 18.43 -2.46 12.36
N LEU A 230 19.70 -2.36 12.01
CA LEU A 230 20.57 -1.35 12.60
C LEU A 230 20.09 0.08 12.33
N LYS A 231 19.59 0.37 11.14
CA LYS A 231 19.01 1.67 10.77
C LYS A 231 17.77 1.99 11.65
N VAL A 232 16.87 1.02 11.84
CA VAL A 232 15.68 1.17 12.70
C VAL A 232 16.09 1.49 14.14
N ARG A 233 17.01 0.71 14.70
CA ARG A 233 17.56 0.93 16.06
C ARG A 233 18.19 2.32 16.23
N LEU A 234 18.97 2.76 15.26
CA LEU A 234 19.61 4.08 15.30
C LEU A 234 18.60 5.23 15.20
N ASN A 235 17.56 5.07 14.37
CA ASN A 235 16.50 6.08 14.26
C ASN A 235 15.76 6.24 15.59
N TYR A 236 15.38 5.14 16.22
CA TYR A 236 14.74 5.17 17.54
C TYR A 236 15.67 5.74 18.63
N ALA A 237 16.96 5.38 18.60
CA ALA A 237 17.95 5.97 19.51
C ALA A 237 18.06 7.50 19.34
N MET A 238 17.99 8.02 18.12
CA MET A 238 18.00 9.48 17.90
C MET A 238 16.76 10.16 18.47
N GLU A 239 15.60 9.52 18.41
CA GLU A 239 14.37 10.02 19.04
C GLU A 239 14.53 10.08 20.56
N LEU A 240 14.98 8.99 21.20
CA LEU A 240 15.22 8.95 22.65
C LEU A 240 16.28 9.95 23.10
N LEU A 241 17.37 10.11 22.34
CA LEU A 241 18.41 11.10 22.65
C LEU A 241 17.88 12.54 22.69
N THR A 242 16.83 12.85 21.95
CA THR A 242 16.24 14.20 21.87
C THR A 242 15.03 14.39 22.79
N SER A 243 14.25 13.33 23.04
CA SER A 243 12.98 13.38 23.76
C SER A 243 13.06 12.93 25.23
N SER A 244 14.10 12.17 25.61
CA SER A 244 14.24 11.63 26.96
C SER A 244 15.50 12.14 27.70
N ASN A 245 15.53 11.89 29.03
CA ASN A 245 16.70 12.11 29.89
C ASN A 245 17.44 10.82 30.24
N GLU A 246 17.09 9.70 29.61
CA GLU A 246 17.73 8.41 29.83
C GLU A 246 19.22 8.45 29.56
N THR A 247 19.97 7.63 30.29
CA THR A 247 21.42 7.49 30.08
C THR A 247 21.72 6.84 28.72
N ILE A 248 22.91 7.05 28.20
CA ILE A 248 23.35 6.41 26.97
C ILE A 248 23.28 4.88 27.07
N LYS A 249 23.53 4.33 28.25
CA LYS A 249 23.44 2.90 28.55
C LYS A 249 21.99 2.39 28.47
N GLU A 250 21.04 3.11 29.04
CA GLU A 250 19.60 2.77 28.96
C GLU A 250 19.10 2.82 27.53
N ILE A 251 19.40 3.89 26.80
CA ILE A 251 19.04 4.01 25.38
C ILE A 251 19.63 2.87 24.56
N ALA A 252 20.90 2.52 24.77
CA ALA A 252 21.52 1.39 24.08
C ALA A 252 20.75 0.09 24.31
N LYS A 253 20.34 -0.18 25.54
CA LYS A 253 19.56 -1.36 25.92
C LYS A 253 18.17 -1.33 25.30
N GLU A 254 17.45 -0.22 25.38
CA GLU A 254 16.10 -0.08 24.87
C GLU A 254 16.05 -0.20 23.34
N CYS A 255 17.10 0.25 22.67
CA CYS A 255 17.25 0.07 21.23
C CYS A 255 17.74 -1.34 20.81
N GLY A 256 17.92 -2.27 21.73
CA GLY A 256 18.33 -3.65 21.44
C GLY A 256 19.82 -3.82 21.09
N PHE A 257 20.69 -2.90 21.53
CA PHE A 257 22.15 -3.09 21.39
C PHE A 257 22.69 -3.97 22.51
N SER A 258 23.59 -4.89 22.18
CA SER A 258 24.21 -5.83 23.12
C SER A 258 25.10 -5.15 24.17
N SER A 259 25.59 -3.94 23.92
CA SER A 259 26.35 -3.13 24.85
C SER A 259 26.34 -1.64 24.47
N GLU A 260 26.53 -0.79 25.51
CA GLU A 260 26.73 0.65 25.34
C GLU A 260 27.90 0.97 24.40
N SER A 261 29.04 0.29 24.60
CA SER A 261 30.26 0.51 23.81
C SER A 261 30.01 0.20 22.31
N TYR A 262 29.28 -0.85 22.03
CA TYR A 262 28.91 -1.19 20.63
C TYR A 262 27.97 -0.15 20.05
N PHE A 263 26.94 0.28 20.79
CA PHE A 263 26.04 1.36 20.39
C PHE A 263 26.80 2.64 20.05
N VAL A 264 27.63 3.13 20.97
CA VAL A 264 28.43 4.37 20.79
C VAL A 264 29.28 4.29 19.52
N LYS A 265 30.00 3.17 19.32
CA LYS A 265 30.85 2.93 18.14
C LYS A 265 30.03 2.99 16.83
N VAL A 266 28.88 2.30 16.81
CA VAL A 266 28.02 2.24 15.63
C VAL A 266 27.37 3.59 15.34
N PHE A 267 26.85 4.25 16.38
CA PHE A 267 26.25 5.57 16.27
C PHE A 267 27.24 6.61 15.74
N GLN A 268 28.45 6.66 16.32
CA GLN A 268 29.50 7.57 15.89
C GLN A 268 29.96 7.31 14.46
N LYS A 269 30.08 6.03 14.07
CA LYS A 269 30.41 5.65 12.67
C LYS A 269 29.35 6.14 11.70
N LYS A 270 28.07 6.12 12.08
CA LYS A 270 26.95 6.46 11.21
C LYS A 270 26.64 7.94 11.18
N MET A 271 26.73 8.61 12.34
CA MET A 271 26.32 10.01 12.52
C MET A 271 27.51 10.99 12.55
N SER A 272 28.76 10.47 12.54
CA SER A 272 30.00 11.26 12.62
C SER A 272 30.18 12.05 13.93
N ILE A 273 29.33 11.85 14.92
CA ILE A 273 29.39 12.45 16.27
C ILE A 273 28.97 11.44 17.31
N SER A 274 29.38 11.63 18.58
CA SER A 274 28.96 10.73 19.68
C SER A 274 27.48 10.92 20.03
N PRO A 275 26.80 9.90 20.63
CA PRO A 275 25.42 10.07 21.13
C PRO A 275 25.29 11.23 22.13
N SER A 276 26.26 11.42 23.03
CA SER A 276 26.25 12.50 23.99
C SER A 276 26.38 13.88 23.36
N ASP A 277 27.21 14.02 22.32
CA ASP A 277 27.32 15.27 21.55
C ASP A 277 26.09 15.54 20.71
N PHE A 278 25.47 14.48 20.16
CA PHE A 278 24.22 14.57 19.43
C PHE A 278 23.11 15.14 20.32
N ARG A 279 22.96 14.59 21.56
CA ARG A 279 22.00 15.07 22.55
C ARG A 279 22.24 16.55 22.89
N ARG A 280 23.50 16.93 23.17
CA ARG A 280 23.85 18.31 23.51
C ARG A 280 23.52 19.32 22.41
N LYS A 281 23.81 18.98 21.16
CA LYS A 281 23.54 19.86 20.01
C LYS A 281 22.06 20.08 19.70
N ARG A 282 21.18 19.21 20.16
CA ARG A 282 19.74 19.28 19.88
C ARG A 282 18.93 19.87 21.04
N LYS A 283 19.52 19.98 22.24
CA LYS A 283 18.91 20.64 23.42
C LYS A 283 19.26 22.13 23.51
N ASN A 284 20.19 22.60 22.71
CA ASN A 284 20.51 24.02 22.51
C ASN A 284 19.94 24.50 21.17
#